data_f85013564c935861ae3f99ef75317e9f
#
_entry.id   f85013564c935861ae3f99ef75317e9f
#
_cell.length_a   1.000
_cell.length_b   1.000
_cell.length_c   1.000
_cell.angle_alpha   90.00
_cell.angle_beta   90.00
_cell.angle_gamma   90.00
#
_symmetry.space_group_name_H-M   'P 1'
#
loop_
_entity.id
_entity.type
_entity.pdbx_description
1 polymer ?
#
loop_
_entity_poly.entity_id
_entity_poly.type
_entity_poly.pdbx_seq_one_letter_code
_entity_poly.pdbx_strand_id
1 'polypeptide(L)'
;MFENNRLNRRKFMKASFAGAIGTGVINSLDRNINPVSPQEESPRIKEYRTLGRTGFKVSDISFGCASLTNPGVLQEALNMGMNYIDNAEAYGRGQSESVTGDVLKKFDRKKIFVTTKLALFPGRNDSEEQIRDRVAKCFERLQTDYIDCLMIHMGLLSNIKHEAFHKVAAELKSDGKVKFLGLSNHGKQQSISGPTEDKMDDVVAAAAEDGRFDVVLFTYNFILREPGERILRICKEHNIGTTLMKTNPVHKYNAYSNMVEGFKKEGRDIPDWYLKLLEEYGNYAAKSDDFRKKYNLTDDSQVTGAAMKFVIGNPDVNTVTITINNFDILKEYVSLSGERLAISEEGLLSGYKQSLGRYYCRHSCGICESACPENVPVNTIMRYNHYFNAQGREKHAMEKYNALETPKADKCRNCSGLCEKICPYGVPIHTMLMTAHKNMSI
;
A
#
# COMPACT_ATOMS: atom_id res chain seq x y z
N MET A 1 -40.02 18.53 -11.53
CA MET A 1 -39.09 19.38 -12.32
C MET A 1 -37.93 19.75 -11.39
N PHE A 2 -36.88 18.97 -11.45
CA PHE A 2 -35.60 19.30 -10.80
C PHE A 2 -34.53 19.26 -11.87
N GLU A 3 -34.04 20.44 -12.22
CA GLU A 3 -32.96 20.63 -13.19
C GLU A 3 -31.63 20.18 -12.59
N ASN A 4 -30.96 19.31 -13.33
CA ASN A 4 -29.61 18.82 -13.09
C ASN A 4 -28.58 19.92 -13.40
N ASN A 5 -28.06 20.60 -12.38
CA ASN A 5 -26.88 21.46 -12.50
C ASN A 5 -25.60 20.63 -12.33
N ARG A 6 -25.16 19.98 -13.41
CA ARG A 6 -23.80 19.43 -13.51
C ARG A 6 -22.83 20.58 -13.74
N LEU A 7 -22.16 21.04 -12.68
CA LEU A 7 -21.03 21.97 -12.78
C LEU A 7 -19.87 21.31 -13.54
N ASN A 8 -19.59 21.86 -14.69
CA ASN A 8 -18.61 21.36 -15.66
C ASN A 8 -17.18 21.67 -15.17
N ARG A 9 -16.37 20.63 -14.92
CA ARG A 9 -14.95 20.69 -14.47
C ARG A 9 -14.07 21.65 -15.31
N ARG A 10 -14.47 21.99 -16.53
CA ARG A 10 -13.78 22.94 -17.41
C ARG A 10 -13.80 24.40 -16.92
N LYS A 11 -14.71 24.79 -16.03
CA LYS A 11 -14.77 26.18 -15.54
C LYS A 11 -13.82 26.47 -14.37
N PHE A 12 -13.41 25.45 -13.62
CA PHE A 12 -12.53 25.64 -12.44
C PHE A 12 -11.07 25.92 -12.83
N MET A 13 -10.57 25.31 -13.91
CA MET A 13 -9.16 25.53 -14.34
C MET A 13 -8.90 26.87 -15.01
N LYS A 14 -9.93 27.67 -15.36
CA LYS A 14 -9.76 28.99 -15.99
C LYS A 14 -9.57 30.14 -15.01
N ALA A 15 -9.75 29.95 -13.72
CA ALA A 15 -9.69 31.03 -12.73
C ALA A 15 -8.30 31.25 -12.08
N SER A 16 -7.30 30.40 -12.35
CA SER A 16 -5.99 30.45 -11.66
C SER A 16 -4.86 31.10 -12.47
N PHE A 17 -5.14 31.63 -13.66
CA PHE A 17 -4.14 32.32 -14.49
C PHE A 17 -4.62 33.70 -14.97
N ALA A 18 -4.75 34.64 -14.05
CA ALA A 18 -4.87 36.06 -14.39
C ALA A 18 -4.14 36.91 -13.34
N GLY A 19 -2.86 37.13 -13.60
CA GLY A 19 -2.03 38.06 -12.84
C GLY A 19 -0.78 38.43 -13.61
N ALA A 20 -0.76 39.66 -14.14
CA ALA A 20 0.37 40.42 -14.65
C ALA A 20 0.88 40.15 -16.07
N ILE A 21 0.42 40.96 -17.03
CA ILE A 21 1.25 41.41 -18.15
C ILE A 21 0.94 42.89 -18.45
N GLY A 22 2.00 43.68 -18.45
CA GLY A 22 2.01 45.08 -18.81
C GLY A 22 1.81 45.34 -20.32
N THR A 23 1.36 46.53 -20.60
CA THR A 23 1.00 47.08 -21.91
C THR A 23 2.18 47.22 -22.85
N GLY A 24 2.02 46.74 -24.07
CA GLY A 24 2.83 47.07 -25.23
C GLY A 24 2.02 46.96 -26.50
N VAL A 25 1.75 48.11 -27.12
CA VAL A 25 1.03 48.29 -28.40
C VAL A 25 1.95 47.86 -29.55
N ILE A 26 1.53 46.99 -30.43
CA ILE A 26 2.04 46.92 -31.84
C ILE A 26 0.94 46.40 -32.79
N ASN A 27 0.89 47.01 -33.96
CA ASN A 27 -0.03 46.97 -35.07
C ASN A 27 -0.33 45.62 -35.72
N SER A 28 -1.52 45.60 -36.27
CA SER A 28 -2.15 44.69 -37.22
C SER A 28 -1.26 44.11 -38.33
N LEU A 29 -1.31 42.78 -38.49
CA LEU A 29 -1.29 42.06 -39.75
C LEU A 29 -2.12 40.76 -39.64
N ASP A 30 -3.16 40.70 -40.44
CA ASP A 30 -4.01 39.54 -40.66
C ASP A 30 -3.20 38.27 -40.96
N ARG A 31 -3.31 37.27 -40.12
CA ARG A 31 -3.20 35.85 -40.48
C ARG A 31 -4.15 35.07 -39.59
N ASN A 32 -5.17 34.46 -40.17
CA ASN A 32 -5.98 33.40 -39.57
C ASN A 32 -5.07 32.24 -39.13
N ILE A 33 -4.51 32.35 -37.96
CA ILE A 33 -3.89 31.23 -37.24
C ILE A 33 -4.93 30.86 -36.18
N ASN A 34 -5.70 29.81 -36.43
CA ASN A 34 -6.44 29.14 -35.39
C ASN A 34 -5.42 28.83 -34.26
N PRO A 35 -5.63 29.30 -33.03
CA PRO A 35 -4.77 28.88 -31.93
C PRO A 35 -4.98 27.38 -31.76
N VAL A 36 -3.98 26.60 -32.16
CA VAL A 36 -3.85 25.22 -31.73
C VAL A 36 -3.80 25.30 -30.21
N SER A 37 -4.90 24.91 -29.56
CA SER A 37 -4.90 24.75 -28.11
C SER A 37 -3.69 23.87 -27.78
N PRO A 38 -2.84 24.24 -26.79
CA PRO A 38 -1.76 23.36 -26.36
C PRO A 38 -2.38 22.00 -26.07
N GLN A 39 -2.02 20.98 -26.79
CA GLN A 39 -2.33 19.61 -26.40
C GLN A 39 -1.68 19.46 -25.02
N GLU A 40 -2.49 19.31 -23.98
CA GLU A 40 -1.98 18.94 -22.65
C GLU A 40 -1.19 17.65 -22.85
N GLU A 41 0.13 17.75 -22.77
CA GLU A 41 0.97 16.56 -22.83
C GLU A 41 0.52 15.59 -21.74
N SER A 42 0.29 14.35 -22.14
CA SER A 42 -0.07 13.31 -21.19
C SER A 42 1.02 13.20 -20.10
N PRO A 43 0.66 13.12 -18.81
CA PRO A 43 1.64 13.05 -17.74
C PRO A 43 2.59 11.88 -17.95
N ARG A 44 3.87 12.06 -17.57
CA ARG A 44 4.92 11.05 -17.70
C ARG A 44 5.67 10.90 -16.38
N ILE A 45 6.28 9.73 -16.19
CA ILE A 45 7.23 9.52 -15.10
C ILE A 45 8.42 10.48 -15.27
N LYS A 46 8.73 11.21 -14.21
CA LYS A 46 9.79 12.23 -14.17
C LYS A 46 11.02 11.77 -13.41
N GLU A 47 10.88 10.80 -12.51
CA GLU A 47 11.97 10.37 -11.63
C GLU A 47 12.16 8.85 -11.64
N TYR A 48 13.45 8.45 -11.71
CA TYR A 48 13.88 7.05 -11.63
C TYR A 48 14.95 6.91 -10.57
N ARG A 49 14.85 5.85 -9.76
CA ARG A 49 15.75 5.57 -8.64
C ARG A 49 16.39 4.21 -8.78
N THR A 50 17.55 4.02 -8.15
CA THR A 50 18.21 2.71 -8.16
C THR A 50 17.51 1.79 -7.15
N LEU A 51 17.02 0.65 -7.61
CA LEU A 51 16.34 -0.35 -6.78
C LEU A 51 17.38 -1.19 -6.01
N GLY A 52 17.93 -0.61 -4.94
CA GLY A 52 18.95 -1.24 -4.12
C GLY A 52 20.07 -1.89 -4.94
N ARG A 53 20.57 -3.03 -4.49
CA ARG A 53 21.65 -3.79 -5.14
C ARG A 53 21.27 -4.45 -6.47
N THR A 54 19.99 -4.38 -6.89
CA THR A 54 19.62 -4.85 -8.23
C THR A 54 20.22 -4.01 -9.35
N GLY A 55 20.59 -2.75 -9.05
CA GLY A 55 21.12 -1.78 -10.00
C GLY A 55 20.09 -1.27 -11.02
N PHE A 56 18.86 -1.81 -11.03
CA PHE A 56 17.82 -1.39 -11.96
C PHE A 56 17.32 0.02 -11.63
N LYS A 57 17.15 0.86 -12.66
CA LYS A 57 16.55 2.19 -12.55
C LYS A 57 15.05 2.11 -12.63
N VAL A 58 14.39 2.06 -11.45
CA VAL A 58 12.95 1.92 -11.32
C VAL A 58 12.27 3.29 -11.29
N SER A 59 11.09 3.42 -11.93
CA SER A 59 10.24 4.60 -11.79
C SER A 59 9.80 4.79 -10.34
N ASP A 60 9.75 6.01 -9.84
CA ASP A 60 9.35 6.33 -8.46
C ASP A 60 7.90 5.91 -8.14
N ILE A 61 7.06 5.76 -9.18
CA ILE A 61 5.72 5.22 -9.13
C ILE A 61 5.62 4.01 -10.06
N SER A 62 5.05 2.91 -9.58
CA SER A 62 5.01 1.60 -10.20
C SER A 62 3.61 1.02 -10.28
N PHE A 63 3.43 0.03 -11.15
CA PHE A 63 2.15 -0.59 -11.42
C PHE A 63 1.91 -1.83 -10.56
N GLY A 64 0.89 -1.79 -9.69
CA GLY A 64 0.42 -2.93 -8.91
C GLY A 64 -0.73 -3.65 -9.61
N CYS A 65 -0.58 -4.95 -9.83
CA CYS A 65 -1.50 -5.77 -10.61
C CYS A 65 -2.60 -6.46 -9.79
N ALA A 66 -2.81 -6.12 -8.51
CA ALA A 66 -3.73 -6.85 -7.63
C ALA A 66 -5.18 -6.95 -8.17
N SER A 67 -5.62 -5.98 -8.99
CA SER A 67 -6.93 -5.99 -9.65
C SER A 67 -6.82 -5.71 -11.16
N LEU A 68 -5.73 -6.09 -11.80
CA LEU A 68 -5.52 -5.90 -13.22
C LEU A 68 -6.42 -6.82 -14.04
N THR A 69 -7.34 -6.23 -14.80
CA THR A 69 -8.22 -6.92 -15.75
C THR A 69 -8.18 -6.29 -17.13
N ASN A 70 -7.80 -5.01 -17.22
CA ASN A 70 -7.74 -4.26 -18.49
C ASN A 70 -6.28 -4.10 -18.95
N PRO A 71 -5.84 -4.81 -20.01
CA PRO A 71 -4.48 -4.70 -20.52
C PRO A 71 -4.11 -3.31 -21.04
N GLY A 72 -5.10 -2.53 -21.51
CA GLY A 72 -4.88 -1.17 -22.00
C GLY A 72 -4.37 -0.22 -20.94
N VAL A 73 -4.80 -0.38 -19.69
CA VAL A 73 -4.33 0.47 -18.56
C VAL A 73 -2.86 0.20 -18.25
N LEU A 74 -2.44 -1.07 -18.23
CA LEU A 74 -1.04 -1.44 -18.04
C LEU A 74 -0.17 -0.97 -19.22
N GLN A 75 -0.66 -1.16 -20.46
CA GLN A 75 0.04 -0.70 -21.66
C GLN A 75 0.28 0.82 -21.61
N GLU A 76 -0.73 1.59 -21.23
CA GLU A 76 -0.60 3.04 -21.13
C GLU A 76 0.34 3.46 -19.99
N ALA A 77 0.32 2.75 -18.86
CA ALA A 77 1.25 2.99 -17.76
C ALA A 77 2.72 2.83 -18.20
N LEU A 78 3.02 1.80 -18.99
CA LEU A 78 4.35 1.58 -19.56
C LEU A 78 4.71 2.67 -20.60
N ASN A 79 3.76 3.10 -21.43
CA ASN A 79 3.95 4.22 -22.38
C ASN A 79 4.24 5.54 -21.65
N MET A 80 3.65 5.75 -20.46
CA MET A 80 3.91 6.91 -19.61
C MET A 80 5.24 6.84 -18.86
N GLY A 81 5.97 5.71 -18.96
CA GLY A 81 7.31 5.54 -18.40
C GLY A 81 7.38 4.72 -17.12
N MET A 82 6.28 4.16 -16.60
CA MET A 82 6.37 3.16 -15.54
C MET A 82 7.16 1.96 -16.07
N ASN A 83 8.03 1.40 -15.24
CA ASN A 83 8.89 0.29 -15.66
C ASN A 83 9.06 -0.81 -14.60
N TYR A 84 8.23 -0.79 -13.56
CA TYR A 84 8.15 -1.85 -12.56
C TYR A 84 6.71 -2.35 -12.46
N ILE A 85 6.55 -3.67 -12.56
CA ILE A 85 5.26 -4.36 -12.50
C ILE A 85 5.27 -5.29 -11.29
N ASP A 86 4.32 -5.09 -10.38
CA ASP A 86 4.14 -5.91 -9.18
C ASP A 86 2.98 -6.87 -9.36
N ASN A 87 3.29 -8.14 -9.60
CA ASN A 87 2.33 -9.22 -9.77
C ASN A 87 2.39 -10.26 -8.65
N ALA A 88 1.52 -11.25 -8.67
CA ALA A 88 1.53 -12.44 -7.82
C ALA A 88 0.67 -13.55 -8.43
N GLU A 89 1.02 -14.83 -8.20
CA GLU A 89 0.23 -15.99 -8.62
C GLU A 89 -1.23 -15.94 -8.11
N ALA A 90 -1.43 -15.32 -6.92
CA ALA A 90 -2.74 -15.22 -6.29
C ALA A 90 -3.64 -14.14 -6.91
N TYR A 91 -3.10 -13.18 -7.67
CA TYR A 91 -3.88 -12.07 -8.20
C TYR A 91 -4.79 -12.54 -9.34
N GLY A 92 -6.10 -12.44 -9.08
CA GLY A 92 -7.11 -12.96 -10.01
C GLY A 92 -6.94 -14.46 -10.33
N ARG A 93 -6.36 -15.24 -9.43
CA ARG A 93 -6.02 -16.67 -9.63
C ARG A 93 -5.10 -16.87 -10.85
N GLY A 94 -4.13 -15.99 -11.03
CA GLY A 94 -3.17 -16.00 -12.14
C GLY A 94 -3.59 -15.15 -13.35
N GLN A 95 -4.83 -14.65 -13.40
CA GLN A 95 -5.28 -13.84 -14.53
C GLN A 95 -4.46 -12.56 -14.69
N SER A 96 -4.07 -11.91 -13.60
CA SER A 96 -3.21 -10.72 -13.64
C SER A 96 -1.86 -10.99 -14.30
N GLU A 97 -1.26 -12.15 -14.06
CA GLU A 97 -0.03 -12.56 -14.74
C GLU A 97 -0.24 -12.79 -16.23
N SER A 98 -1.37 -13.42 -16.63
CA SER A 98 -1.69 -13.66 -18.05
C SER A 98 -1.90 -12.33 -18.80
N VAL A 99 -2.65 -11.40 -18.22
CA VAL A 99 -2.84 -10.05 -18.80
C VAL A 99 -1.51 -9.31 -18.92
N THR A 100 -0.65 -9.43 -17.90
CA THR A 100 0.70 -8.84 -17.94
C THR A 100 1.54 -9.45 -19.06
N GLY A 101 1.54 -10.78 -19.22
CA GLY A 101 2.25 -11.48 -20.29
C GLY A 101 1.86 -10.99 -21.68
N ASP A 102 0.56 -10.81 -21.93
CA ASP A 102 0.07 -10.30 -23.22
C ASP A 102 0.52 -8.86 -23.51
N VAL A 103 0.67 -8.03 -22.47
CA VAL A 103 1.17 -6.66 -22.61
C VAL A 103 2.68 -6.66 -22.84
N LEU A 104 3.44 -7.46 -22.10
CA LEU A 104 4.92 -7.50 -22.17
C LEU A 104 5.44 -7.79 -23.58
N LYS A 105 4.72 -8.58 -24.39
CA LYS A 105 5.08 -8.85 -25.80
C LYS A 105 5.23 -7.61 -26.68
N LYS A 106 4.61 -6.49 -26.28
CA LYS A 106 4.60 -5.25 -27.03
C LYS A 106 5.72 -4.29 -26.65
N PHE A 107 6.53 -4.65 -25.66
CA PHE A 107 7.56 -3.78 -25.08
C PHE A 107 8.93 -4.48 -25.04
N ASP A 108 9.98 -3.68 -24.94
CA ASP A 108 11.31 -4.21 -24.66
C ASP A 108 11.37 -4.76 -23.24
N ARG A 109 11.32 -6.08 -23.10
CA ARG A 109 11.30 -6.80 -21.83
C ARG A 109 12.46 -6.42 -20.90
N LYS A 110 13.62 -6.02 -21.47
CA LYS A 110 14.81 -5.63 -20.69
C LYS A 110 14.65 -4.29 -19.97
N LYS A 111 13.72 -3.47 -20.40
CA LYS A 111 13.43 -2.17 -19.79
C LYS A 111 12.38 -2.23 -18.68
N ILE A 112 11.80 -3.40 -18.43
CA ILE A 112 10.72 -3.57 -17.47
C ILE A 112 11.16 -4.57 -16.40
N PHE A 113 11.04 -4.17 -15.15
CA PHE A 113 11.26 -5.04 -13.99
C PHE A 113 9.95 -5.71 -13.60
N VAL A 114 9.90 -7.03 -13.72
CA VAL A 114 8.70 -7.82 -13.42
C VAL A 114 8.92 -8.61 -12.15
N THR A 115 8.04 -8.38 -11.18
CA THR A 115 7.97 -9.15 -9.94
C THR A 115 6.74 -10.04 -9.94
N THR A 116 6.89 -11.27 -9.49
CA THR A 116 5.77 -12.12 -9.07
C THR A 116 6.06 -12.79 -7.74
N LYS A 117 5.02 -13.36 -7.10
CA LYS A 117 5.10 -13.79 -5.69
C LYS A 117 4.40 -15.13 -5.49
N LEU A 118 5.01 -15.97 -4.66
CA LEU A 118 4.43 -17.21 -4.16
C LEU A 118 4.03 -17.06 -2.69
N ALA A 119 2.81 -17.46 -2.34
CA ALA A 119 2.37 -17.52 -0.96
C ALA A 119 2.84 -18.81 -0.30
N LEU A 120 3.69 -18.71 0.72
CA LEU A 120 4.15 -19.83 1.54
C LEU A 120 3.40 -19.82 2.87
N PHE A 121 2.28 -20.54 2.94
CA PHE A 121 1.42 -20.52 4.14
C PHE A 121 2.06 -21.28 5.31
N PRO A 122 1.92 -20.77 6.55
CA PRO A 122 2.30 -21.53 7.74
C PRO A 122 1.60 -22.90 7.77
N GLY A 123 2.36 -23.94 8.07
CA GLY A 123 1.83 -25.32 8.11
C GLY A 123 1.65 -26.00 6.76
N ARG A 124 1.83 -25.30 5.64
CA ARG A 124 1.94 -25.87 4.31
C ARG A 124 3.43 -25.99 3.95
N ASN A 125 3.97 -27.17 4.13
CA ASN A 125 5.34 -27.45 3.72
C ASN A 125 5.36 -27.78 2.23
N ASP A 126 5.37 -26.75 1.37
CA ASP A 126 5.51 -26.95 -0.07
C ASP A 126 6.85 -27.61 -0.37
N SER A 127 6.83 -28.75 -1.08
CA SER A 127 8.04 -29.42 -1.55
C SER A 127 8.71 -28.60 -2.67
N GLU A 128 9.98 -28.91 -2.96
CA GLU A 128 10.70 -28.31 -4.10
C GLU A 128 9.93 -28.49 -5.42
N GLU A 129 9.36 -29.66 -5.65
CA GLU A 129 8.55 -29.96 -6.84
C GLU A 129 7.33 -29.05 -6.93
N GLN A 130 6.57 -28.92 -5.84
CA GLN A 130 5.40 -28.03 -5.79
C GLN A 130 5.77 -26.57 -6.04
N ILE A 131 6.91 -26.11 -5.51
CA ILE A 131 7.39 -24.75 -5.75
C ILE A 131 7.80 -24.58 -7.22
N ARG A 132 8.52 -25.54 -7.82
CA ARG A 132 8.87 -25.52 -9.25
C ARG A 132 7.63 -25.44 -10.13
N ASP A 133 6.63 -26.26 -9.86
CA ASP A 133 5.38 -26.27 -10.62
C ASP A 133 4.64 -24.93 -10.54
N ARG A 134 4.63 -24.32 -9.36
CA ARG A 134 4.00 -22.98 -9.18
C ARG A 134 4.75 -21.91 -9.95
N VAL A 135 6.09 -21.91 -9.88
CA VAL A 135 6.92 -20.96 -10.64
C VAL A 135 6.78 -21.20 -12.14
N ALA A 136 6.76 -22.46 -12.58
CA ALA A 136 6.54 -22.79 -14.00
C ALA A 136 5.22 -22.23 -14.52
N LYS A 137 4.13 -22.32 -13.73
CA LYS A 137 2.85 -21.68 -14.05
C LYS A 137 2.92 -20.17 -14.09
N CYS A 138 3.77 -19.53 -13.25
CA CYS A 138 4.00 -18.08 -13.35
C CYS A 138 4.68 -17.72 -14.68
N PHE A 139 5.68 -18.47 -15.11
CA PHE A 139 6.34 -18.27 -16.40
C PHE A 139 5.37 -18.46 -17.58
N GLU A 140 4.56 -19.52 -17.55
CA GLU A 140 3.54 -19.77 -18.57
C GLU A 140 2.58 -18.58 -18.70
N ARG A 141 2.05 -18.08 -17.58
CA ARG A 141 1.12 -16.95 -17.58
C ARG A 141 1.77 -15.62 -17.97
N LEU A 142 2.96 -15.34 -17.45
CA LEU A 142 3.72 -14.13 -17.77
C LEU A 142 4.34 -14.15 -19.17
N GLN A 143 4.40 -15.30 -19.83
CA GLN A 143 4.90 -15.48 -21.19
C GLN A 143 6.27 -14.83 -21.40
N THR A 144 7.19 -15.05 -20.46
CA THR A 144 8.53 -14.47 -20.44
C THR A 144 9.58 -15.53 -20.08
N ASP A 145 10.79 -15.38 -20.61
CA ASP A 145 11.89 -16.31 -20.35
C ASP A 145 12.52 -16.12 -18.97
N TYR A 146 12.32 -14.96 -18.35
CA TYR A 146 12.84 -14.66 -17.01
C TYR A 146 11.93 -13.74 -16.21
N ILE A 147 11.99 -13.87 -14.89
CA ILE A 147 11.38 -13.02 -13.88
C ILE A 147 12.49 -12.21 -13.22
N ASP A 148 12.33 -10.86 -13.11
CA ASP A 148 13.36 -10.06 -12.47
C ASP A 148 13.40 -10.32 -10.96
N CYS A 149 12.25 -10.41 -10.29
CA CYS A 149 12.21 -10.70 -8.86
C CYS A 149 11.10 -11.71 -8.51
N LEU A 150 11.49 -12.83 -7.90
CA LEU A 150 10.59 -13.80 -7.31
C LEU A 150 10.49 -13.53 -5.81
N MET A 151 9.28 -13.21 -5.30
CA MET A 151 9.08 -12.87 -3.89
C MET A 151 8.32 -13.95 -3.12
N ILE A 152 8.64 -14.05 -1.84
CA ILE A 152 7.74 -14.67 -0.86
C ILE A 152 6.59 -13.69 -0.59
N HIS A 153 5.35 -14.12 -0.86
CA HIS A 153 4.16 -13.30 -0.70
C HIS A 153 3.69 -13.32 0.75
N MET A 154 3.60 -12.16 1.37
CA MET A 154 3.20 -12.02 2.79
C MET A 154 4.05 -12.89 3.72
N GLY A 155 5.37 -12.85 3.52
CA GLY A 155 6.30 -13.69 4.26
C GLY A 155 6.31 -13.36 5.75
N LEU A 156 6.46 -14.42 6.54
CA LEU A 156 6.60 -14.41 8.00
C LEU A 156 8.04 -14.75 8.39
N LEU A 157 8.40 -14.61 9.67
CA LEU A 157 9.72 -15.03 10.18
C LEU A 157 10.03 -16.49 9.82
N SER A 158 9.02 -17.38 9.92
CA SER A 158 9.15 -18.80 9.55
C SER A 158 9.45 -19.04 8.07
N ASN A 159 9.12 -18.08 7.19
CA ASN A 159 9.36 -18.23 5.76
C ASN A 159 10.75 -17.78 5.31
N ILE A 160 11.47 -16.99 6.13
CA ILE A 160 12.78 -16.42 5.75
C ILE A 160 13.79 -17.53 5.36
N LYS A 161 13.77 -18.63 6.08
CA LYS A 161 14.66 -19.78 5.85
C LYS A 161 13.95 -20.99 5.24
N HIS A 162 12.91 -20.77 4.42
CA HIS A 162 12.18 -21.87 3.77
C HIS A 162 13.07 -22.60 2.75
N GLU A 163 13.67 -23.71 3.16
CA GLU A 163 14.73 -24.41 2.41
C GLU A 163 14.33 -24.78 0.98
N ALA A 164 13.15 -25.38 0.79
CA ALA A 164 12.69 -25.78 -0.54
C ALA A 164 12.52 -24.55 -1.47
N PHE A 165 12.03 -23.42 -0.97
CA PHE A 165 11.94 -22.20 -1.77
C PHE A 165 13.32 -21.70 -2.19
N HIS A 166 14.26 -21.63 -1.25
CA HIS A 166 15.59 -21.12 -1.54
C HIS A 166 16.39 -22.02 -2.48
N LYS A 167 16.23 -23.33 -2.35
CA LYS A 167 16.89 -24.28 -3.24
C LYS A 167 16.39 -24.13 -4.69
N VAL A 168 15.07 -24.11 -4.88
CA VAL A 168 14.47 -23.89 -6.21
C VAL A 168 14.84 -22.50 -6.76
N ALA A 169 14.81 -21.48 -5.91
CA ALA A 169 15.19 -20.12 -6.31
C ALA A 169 16.68 -20.04 -6.74
N ALA A 170 17.59 -20.74 -6.05
CA ALA A 170 19.00 -20.79 -6.40
C ALA A 170 19.22 -21.48 -7.76
N GLU A 171 18.53 -22.58 -8.04
CA GLU A 171 18.53 -23.26 -9.34
C GLU A 171 18.04 -22.30 -10.45
N LEU A 172 16.90 -21.65 -10.24
CA LEU A 172 16.35 -20.69 -11.21
C LEU A 172 17.25 -19.45 -11.43
N LYS A 173 17.98 -19.01 -10.39
CA LYS A 173 19.01 -17.95 -10.55
C LYS A 173 20.20 -18.45 -11.37
N SER A 174 20.67 -19.67 -11.13
CA SER A 174 21.75 -20.29 -11.93
C SER A 174 21.39 -20.42 -13.40
N ASP A 175 20.13 -20.76 -13.68
CA ASP A 175 19.60 -20.88 -15.04
C ASP A 175 19.28 -19.53 -15.70
N GLY A 176 19.47 -18.42 -15.00
CA GLY A 176 19.12 -17.07 -15.47
C GLY A 176 17.62 -16.79 -15.58
N LYS A 177 16.78 -17.69 -15.06
CA LYS A 177 15.31 -17.55 -15.10
C LYS A 177 14.76 -16.61 -14.04
N VAL A 178 15.43 -16.49 -12.89
CA VAL A 178 15.13 -15.52 -11.83
C VAL A 178 16.40 -14.73 -11.55
N LYS A 179 16.32 -13.40 -11.52
CA LYS A 179 17.50 -12.56 -11.25
C LYS A 179 17.67 -12.25 -9.78
N PHE A 180 16.58 -11.89 -9.11
CA PHE A 180 16.57 -11.39 -7.73
C PHE A 180 15.51 -12.10 -6.91
N LEU A 181 15.70 -12.11 -5.58
CA LEU A 181 14.71 -12.59 -4.63
C LEU A 181 14.13 -11.44 -3.83
N GLY A 182 12.88 -11.58 -3.43
CA GLY A 182 12.23 -10.58 -2.62
C GLY A 182 11.28 -11.15 -1.57
N LEU A 183 10.79 -10.25 -0.75
CA LEU A 183 9.83 -10.52 0.29
C LEU A 183 8.76 -9.42 0.30
N SER A 184 7.48 -9.78 0.45
CA SER A 184 6.44 -8.82 0.77
C SER A 184 5.90 -9.05 2.18
N ASN A 185 5.60 -7.95 2.91
CA ASN A 185 4.98 -8.04 4.23
C ASN A 185 3.96 -6.91 4.44
N HIS A 186 2.77 -7.26 4.93
CA HIS A 186 1.66 -6.33 5.14
C HIS A 186 1.52 -5.86 6.59
N GLY A 187 2.42 -6.27 7.49
CA GLY A 187 2.29 -6.09 8.93
C GLY A 187 1.42 -7.17 9.58
N LYS A 188 0.99 -6.98 10.81
CA LYS A 188 0.25 -7.97 11.63
C LYS A 188 -1.05 -8.51 11.01
N GLN A 189 -1.65 -7.80 10.08
CA GLN A 189 -2.78 -8.33 9.30
C GLN A 189 -2.34 -8.77 7.93
N GLN A 190 -2.00 -10.02 7.81
CA GLN A 190 -1.76 -10.68 6.53
C GLN A 190 -3.11 -11.20 6.01
N SER A 191 -3.58 -10.69 4.86
CA SER A 191 -4.92 -11.01 4.35
C SER A 191 -5.11 -12.48 3.96
N ILE A 192 -4.05 -13.19 3.59
CA ILE A 192 -4.11 -14.58 3.13
C ILE A 192 -3.82 -15.55 4.27
N SER A 193 -2.80 -15.28 5.10
CA SER A 193 -2.39 -16.16 6.21
C SER A 193 -3.10 -15.86 7.54
N GLY A 194 -3.99 -14.86 7.56
CA GLY A 194 -4.63 -14.42 8.79
C GLY A 194 -3.76 -13.49 9.63
N PRO A 195 -4.17 -13.20 10.86
CA PRO A 195 -3.37 -12.37 11.77
C PRO A 195 -2.05 -13.07 12.12
N THR A 196 -0.99 -12.30 12.27
CA THR A 196 0.33 -12.77 12.73
C THR A 196 0.84 -11.87 13.86
N GLU A 197 1.60 -12.45 14.78
CA GLU A 197 2.33 -11.70 15.80
C GLU A 197 3.69 -11.18 15.28
N ASP A 198 4.15 -11.66 14.12
CA ASP A 198 5.38 -11.19 13.51
C ASP A 198 5.27 -9.70 13.18
N LYS A 199 6.19 -8.90 13.69
CA LYS A 199 6.27 -7.49 13.35
C LYS A 199 6.93 -7.32 11.98
N MET A 200 6.43 -6.38 11.21
CA MET A 200 6.93 -6.13 9.85
C MET A 200 8.42 -5.81 9.80
N ASP A 201 8.90 -5.03 10.75
CA ASP A 201 10.30 -4.65 10.88
C ASP A 201 11.20 -5.81 11.33
N ASP A 202 10.73 -6.70 12.21
CA ASP A 202 11.48 -7.90 12.61
C ASP A 202 11.61 -8.88 11.42
N VAL A 203 10.53 -9.05 10.62
CA VAL A 203 10.57 -9.89 9.41
C VAL A 203 11.57 -9.34 8.39
N VAL A 204 11.56 -8.03 8.16
CA VAL A 204 12.49 -7.41 7.21
C VAL A 204 13.94 -7.43 7.74
N ALA A 205 14.15 -7.23 9.04
CA ALA A 205 15.47 -7.37 9.65
C ALA A 205 16.02 -8.79 9.45
N ALA A 206 15.23 -9.82 9.75
CA ALA A 206 15.62 -11.21 9.52
C ALA A 206 15.92 -11.51 8.04
N ALA A 207 15.15 -10.93 7.10
CA ALA A 207 15.42 -11.08 5.68
C ALA A 207 16.70 -10.36 5.24
N ALA A 208 17.02 -9.21 5.84
CA ALA A 208 18.25 -8.48 5.59
C ALA A 208 19.49 -9.22 6.11
N GLU A 209 19.40 -9.78 7.32
CA GLU A 209 20.45 -10.61 7.94
C GLU A 209 20.68 -11.92 7.18
N ASP A 210 19.63 -12.53 6.65
CA ASP A 210 19.72 -13.72 5.79
C ASP A 210 20.55 -13.46 4.51
N GLY A 211 20.50 -12.25 3.98
CA GLY A 211 21.32 -11.76 2.88
C GLY A 211 20.87 -12.18 1.48
N ARG A 212 19.92 -13.10 1.34
CA ARG A 212 19.43 -13.60 0.03
C ARG A 212 18.37 -12.72 -0.62
N PHE A 213 17.70 -11.85 0.15
CA PHE A 213 16.61 -11.00 -0.33
C PHE A 213 17.13 -9.67 -0.86
N ASP A 214 16.86 -9.39 -2.14
CA ASP A 214 17.35 -8.22 -2.86
C ASP A 214 16.34 -7.07 -2.87
N VAL A 215 15.03 -7.36 -2.75
CA VAL A 215 13.93 -6.39 -2.79
C VAL A 215 12.89 -6.71 -1.73
N VAL A 216 12.37 -5.68 -1.05
CA VAL A 216 11.27 -5.81 -0.08
C VAL A 216 10.09 -4.94 -0.47
N LEU A 217 8.88 -5.51 -0.40
CA LEU A 217 7.61 -4.80 -0.56
C LEU A 217 6.90 -4.72 0.79
N PHE A 218 6.70 -3.51 1.32
CA PHE A 218 6.11 -3.34 2.64
C PHE A 218 5.17 -2.14 2.74
N THR A 219 4.39 -2.09 3.84
CA THR A 219 3.47 -0.99 4.11
C THR A 219 4.18 0.23 4.68
N TYR A 220 4.07 1.38 3.99
CA TYR A 220 4.55 2.66 4.50
C TYR A 220 3.61 3.79 4.10
N ASN A 221 3.27 4.65 5.05
CA ASN A 221 2.47 5.85 4.84
C ASN A 221 2.64 6.82 6.01
N PHE A 222 2.11 8.03 5.88
CA PHE A 222 2.24 9.08 6.89
C PHE A 222 1.59 8.75 8.25
N ILE A 223 0.67 7.77 8.31
CA ILE A 223 0.05 7.31 9.57
C ILE A 223 0.93 6.27 10.25
N LEU A 224 1.48 5.30 9.48
CA LEU A 224 2.37 4.22 9.94
C LEU A 224 3.84 4.57 9.65
N ARG A 225 4.26 5.76 10.05
CA ARG A 225 5.56 6.32 9.68
C ARG A 225 6.73 5.53 10.28
N GLU A 226 6.74 5.35 11.59
CA GLU A 226 7.95 4.89 12.30
C GLU A 226 8.37 3.45 11.99
N PRO A 227 7.49 2.43 11.94
CA PRO A 227 7.91 1.10 11.53
C PRO A 227 8.51 1.10 10.11
N GLY A 228 7.91 1.87 9.19
CA GLY A 228 8.40 1.99 7.83
C GLY A 228 9.77 2.66 7.74
N GLU A 229 10.03 3.72 8.52
CA GLU A 229 11.34 4.38 8.55
C GLU A 229 12.45 3.48 9.13
N ARG A 230 12.12 2.62 10.10
CA ARG A 230 13.07 1.61 10.58
C ARG A 230 13.42 0.62 9.48
N ILE A 231 12.42 0.14 8.74
CA ILE A 231 12.64 -0.76 7.61
C ILE A 231 13.47 -0.08 6.52
N LEU A 232 13.20 1.17 6.19
CA LEU A 232 13.97 1.92 5.20
C LEU A 232 15.45 2.02 5.59
N ARG A 233 15.76 2.27 6.88
CA ARG A 233 17.15 2.28 7.36
C ARG A 233 17.82 0.91 7.20
N ILE A 234 17.15 -0.19 7.63
CA ILE A 234 17.66 -1.55 7.45
C ILE A 234 17.93 -1.83 5.97
N CYS A 235 16.99 -1.52 5.09
CA CYS A 235 17.15 -1.74 3.65
C CYS A 235 18.33 -0.93 3.07
N LYS A 236 18.51 0.31 3.53
CA LYS A 236 19.63 1.16 3.12
C LYS A 236 20.98 0.58 3.54
N GLU A 237 21.11 0.15 4.81
CA GLU A 237 22.32 -0.45 5.36
C GLU A 237 22.74 -1.73 4.61
N HIS A 238 21.74 -2.53 4.18
CA HIS A 238 21.96 -3.77 3.44
C HIS A 238 21.86 -3.63 1.91
N ASN A 239 21.69 -2.39 1.40
CA ASN A 239 21.49 -2.10 -0.03
C ASN A 239 20.34 -2.92 -0.66
N ILE A 240 19.24 -3.11 0.07
CA ILE A 240 18.03 -3.81 -0.37
C ILE A 240 17.09 -2.81 -1.05
N GLY A 241 16.54 -3.19 -2.21
CA GLY A 241 15.55 -2.38 -2.93
C GLY A 241 14.23 -2.28 -2.16
N THR A 242 13.67 -1.06 -2.10
CA THR A 242 12.43 -0.77 -1.37
C THR A 242 11.28 -0.51 -2.33
N THR A 243 10.23 -1.30 -2.22
CA THR A 243 8.96 -1.10 -2.91
C THR A 243 7.85 -0.96 -1.88
N LEU A 244 6.96 0.00 -2.06
CA LEU A 244 6.00 0.35 -1.02
C LEU A 244 4.56 0.15 -1.47
N MET A 245 3.72 -0.28 -0.54
CA MET A 245 2.28 -0.43 -0.75
C MET A 245 1.48 0.24 0.36
N LYS A 246 0.16 0.38 0.15
CA LYS A 246 -0.77 1.00 1.12
C LYS A 246 -0.34 2.40 1.54
N THR A 247 0.23 3.13 0.62
CA THR A 247 0.77 4.47 0.80
C THR A 247 -0.31 5.52 1.03
N ASN A 248 -1.52 5.25 0.51
CA ASN A 248 -2.69 6.09 0.76
C ASN A 248 -3.71 5.37 1.65
N PRO A 249 -3.74 5.66 2.97
CA PRO A 249 -4.70 5.04 3.87
C PRO A 249 -6.15 5.54 3.69
N VAL A 250 -6.35 6.66 2.97
CA VAL A 250 -7.66 7.29 2.77
C VAL A 250 -8.49 6.56 1.72
N HIS A 251 -7.86 6.04 0.68
CA HIS A 251 -8.54 5.42 -0.46
C HIS A 251 -9.22 4.07 -0.21
N LYS A 252 -8.97 3.43 0.92
CA LYS A 252 -9.48 2.07 1.13
C LYS A 252 -10.99 2.00 1.14
N TYR A 253 -11.69 2.98 1.72
CA TYR A 253 -13.16 2.99 1.73
C TYR A 253 -13.71 3.05 0.30
N ASN A 254 -13.27 3.99 -0.50
CA ASN A 254 -13.74 4.16 -1.87
C ASN A 254 -13.43 2.93 -2.73
N ALA A 255 -12.25 2.30 -2.56
CA ALA A 255 -11.91 1.07 -3.28
C ALA A 255 -12.86 -0.08 -2.93
N TYR A 256 -13.13 -0.31 -1.65
CA TYR A 256 -14.05 -1.38 -1.22
C TYR A 256 -15.51 -1.06 -1.58
N SER A 257 -15.94 0.20 -1.50
CA SER A 257 -17.26 0.63 -1.93
C SER A 257 -17.48 0.36 -3.43
N ASN A 258 -16.53 0.74 -4.26
CA ASN A 258 -16.58 0.49 -5.70
C ASN A 258 -16.60 -1.01 -6.04
N MET A 259 -15.84 -1.84 -5.30
CA MET A 259 -15.88 -3.29 -5.48
C MET A 259 -17.23 -3.89 -5.12
N VAL A 260 -17.84 -3.46 -4.00
CA VAL A 260 -19.17 -3.90 -3.58
C VAL A 260 -20.23 -3.49 -4.61
N GLU A 261 -20.14 -2.27 -5.14
CA GLU A 261 -21.03 -1.84 -6.23
C GLU A 261 -20.81 -2.65 -7.53
N GLY A 262 -19.59 -3.04 -7.82
CA GLY A 262 -19.26 -3.94 -8.93
C GLY A 262 -19.95 -5.31 -8.76
N PHE A 263 -19.81 -5.95 -7.59
CA PHE A 263 -20.51 -7.21 -7.30
C PHE A 263 -22.03 -7.09 -7.46
N LYS A 264 -22.63 -6.00 -6.95
CA LYS A 264 -24.08 -5.73 -7.10
C LYS A 264 -24.50 -5.59 -8.55
N LYS A 265 -23.73 -4.85 -9.35
CA LYS A 265 -24.02 -4.65 -10.79
C LYS A 265 -23.92 -5.93 -11.60
N GLU A 266 -23.02 -6.83 -11.20
CA GLU A 266 -22.82 -8.12 -11.84
C GLU A 266 -23.75 -9.22 -11.31
N GLY A 267 -24.62 -8.92 -10.33
CA GLY A 267 -25.52 -9.88 -9.71
C GLY A 267 -24.79 -10.99 -8.94
N ARG A 268 -23.57 -10.71 -8.48
CA ARG A 268 -22.73 -11.66 -7.75
C ARG A 268 -22.89 -11.48 -6.25
N ASP A 269 -22.81 -12.60 -5.52
CA ASP A 269 -22.78 -12.58 -4.07
C ASP A 269 -21.58 -11.79 -3.56
N ILE A 270 -21.83 -10.91 -2.60
CA ILE A 270 -20.80 -10.10 -1.96
C ILE A 270 -20.25 -10.91 -0.78
N PRO A 271 -18.96 -11.29 -0.77
CA PRO A 271 -18.39 -11.99 0.37
C PRO A 271 -18.51 -11.18 1.67
N ASP A 272 -18.95 -11.80 2.76
CA ASP A 272 -19.17 -11.14 4.06
C ASP A 272 -17.97 -10.32 4.54
N TRP A 273 -16.75 -10.76 4.24
CA TRP A 273 -15.55 -10.05 4.63
C TRP A 273 -15.38 -8.71 3.90
N TYR A 274 -15.92 -8.57 2.65
CA TYR A 274 -15.97 -7.29 1.96
C TYR A 274 -16.93 -6.31 2.63
N LEU A 275 -18.11 -6.78 3.02
CA LEU A 275 -19.08 -5.96 3.75
C LEU A 275 -18.51 -5.49 5.09
N LYS A 276 -17.81 -6.37 5.80
CA LYS A 276 -17.13 -6.03 7.07
C LYS A 276 -16.03 -4.99 6.88
N LEU A 277 -15.24 -5.11 5.81
CA LEU A 277 -14.22 -4.10 5.48
C LEU A 277 -14.84 -2.76 5.10
N LEU A 278 -15.93 -2.78 4.33
CA LEU A 278 -16.64 -1.56 3.95
C LEU A 278 -17.20 -0.85 5.17
N GLU A 279 -17.78 -1.56 6.13
CA GLU A 279 -18.25 -1.00 7.39
C GLU A 279 -17.10 -0.41 8.22
N GLU A 280 -15.98 -1.16 8.35
CA GLU A 280 -14.79 -0.68 9.06
C GLU A 280 -14.28 0.64 8.47
N TYR A 281 -14.13 0.69 7.15
CA TYR A 281 -13.61 1.89 6.49
C TYR A 281 -14.67 3.01 6.36
N GLY A 282 -15.97 2.69 6.37
CA GLY A 282 -17.06 3.66 6.39
C GLY A 282 -17.03 4.53 7.65
N ASN A 283 -16.72 3.94 8.79
CA ASN A 283 -16.54 4.67 10.03
C ASN A 283 -15.34 5.65 9.99
N TYR A 284 -14.30 5.33 9.24
CA TYR A 284 -13.18 6.26 8.99
C TYR A 284 -13.58 7.37 8.03
N ALA A 285 -14.32 7.07 6.99
CA ALA A 285 -14.81 8.05 6.04
C ALA A 285 -15.71 9.08 6.72
N ALA A 286 -16.65 8.63 7.59
CA ALA A 286 -17.53 9.53 8.34
C ALA A 286 -16.75 10.48 9.27
N LYS A 287 -15.71 9.99 9.96
CA LYS A 287 -14.83 10.84 10.80
C LYS A 287 -13.99 11.83 9.98
N SER A 288 -13.77 11.55 8.69
CA SER A 288 -13.06 12.48 7.81
C SER A 288 -13.93 13.64 7.33
N ASP A 289 -15.26 13.59 7.49
CA ASP A 289 -16.15 14.66 7.03
C ASP A 289 -15.94 15.98 7.79
N ASP A 290 -15.72 15.94 9.09
CA ASP A 290 -15.40 17.13 9.88
C ASP A 290 -14.03 17.71 9.49
N PHE A 291 -13.08 16.84 9.19
CA PHE A 291 -11.78 17.24 8.66
C PHE A 291 -11.92 17.88 7.28
N ARG A 292 -12.69 17.29 6.36
CA ARG A 292 -12.96 17.87 5.04
C ARG A 292 -13.60 19.25 5.14
N LYS A 293 -14.60 19.39 5.99
CA LYS A 293 -15.23 20.70 6.26
C LYS A 293 -14.23 21.72 6.78
N LYS A 294 -13.39 21.34 7.76
CA LYS A 294 -12.38 22.22 8.36
C LYS A 294 -11.37 22.73 7.33
N TYR A 295 -10.96 21.90 6.39
CA TYR A 295 -9.96 22.25 5.37
C TYR A 295 -10.57 22.60 4.01
N ASN A 296 -11.91 22.74 3.95
CA ASN A 296 -12.66 23.06 2.72
C ASN A 296 -12.34 22.14 1.55
N LEU A 297 -12.24 20.84 1.83
CA LEU A 297 -11.91 19.80 0.83
C LEU A 297 -13.20 19.31 0.17
N THR A 298 -13.23 19.30 -1.15
CA THR A 298 -14.37 18.81 -1.93
C THR A 298 -14.34 17.29 -2.11
N ASP A 299 -13.12 16.72 -2.08
CA ASP A 299 -12.86 15.28 -2.21
C ASP A 299 -11.52 14.88 -1.53
N ASP A 300 -11.16 13.62 -1.60
CA ASP A 300 -9.95 13.08 -0.99
C ASP A 300 -8.68 13.24 -1.85
N SER A 301 -8.76 13.79 -3.05
CA SER A 301 -7.64 13.86 -4.01
C SER A 301 -6.46 14.67 -3.45
N GLN A 302 -6.71 15.74 -2.74
CA GLN A 302 -5.66 16.56 -2.12
C GLN A 302 -4.91 15.79 -1.02
N VAL A 303 -5.65 15.05 -0.17
CA VAL A 303 -5.03 14.20 0.88
C VAL A 303 -4.28 13.05 0.24
N THR A 304 -4.82 12.47 -0.83
CA THR A 304 -4.18 11.41 -1.62
C THR A 304 -2.87 11.90 -2.23
N GLY A 305 -2.91 13.04 -2.91
CA GLY A 305 -1.72 13.66 -3.49
C GLY A 305 -0.65 13.94 -2.44
N ALA A 306 -1.02 14.53 -1.31
CA ALA A 306 -0.11 14.79 -0.21
C ALA A 306 0.45 13.49 0.41
N ALA A 307 -0.38 12.45 0.60
CA ALA A 307 0.07 11.15 1.11
C ALA A 307 1.07 10.47 0.17
N MET A 308 0.86 10.58 -1.14
CA MET A 308 1.80 10.07 -2.13
C MET A 308 3.11 10.85 -2.13
N LYS A 309 3.05 12.20 -2.13
CA LYS A 309 4.24 13.06 -2.07
C LYS A 309 5.05 12.85 -0.81
N PHE A 310 4.40 12.55 0.32
CA PHE A 310 5.08 12.16 1.56
C PHE A 310 5.96 10.93 1.35
N VAL A 311 5.44 9.92 0.66
CA VAL A 311 6.16 8.66 0.46
C VAL A 311 7.23 8.78 -0.63
N ILE A 312 6.89 9.29 -1.81
CA ILE A 312 7.86 9.46 -2.90
C ILE A 312 8.91 10.53 -2.60
N GLY A 313 8.62 11.47 -1.69
CA GLY A 313 9.56 12.47 -1.21
C GLY A 313 10.70 11.90 -0.33
N ASN A 314 10.52 10.70 0.23
CA ASN A 314 11.56 10.06 1.04
C ASN A 314 12.66 9.47 0.12
N PRO A 315 13.93 9.89 0.27
CA PRO A 315 15.01 9.46 -0.62
C PRO A 315 15.37 7.97 -0.49
N ASP A 316 15.01 7.32 0.62
CA ASP A 316 15.27 5.90 0.86
C ASP A 316 14.15 5.00 0.28
N VAL A 317 13.11 5.59 -0.32
CA VAL A 317 12.06 4.89 -1.06
C VAL A 317 12.45 4.81 -2.52
N ASN A 318 12.55 3.59 -3.08
CA ASN A 318 12.89 3.45 -4.49
C ASN A 318 11.67 3.54 -5.39
N THR A 319 10.55 2.90 -5.03
CA THR A 319 9.31 2.98 -5.80
C THR A 319 8.07 2.73 -4.94
N VAL A 320 6.95 3.26 -5.39
CA VAL A 320 5.64 3.05 -4.77
C VAL A 320 4.76 2.23 -5.73
N THR A 321 4.31 1.08 -5.26
CA THR A 321 3.45 0.18 -6.04
C THR A 321 1.98 0.50 -5.78
N ILE A 322 1.26 0.89 -6.82
CA ILE A 322 -0.14 1.32 -6.74
C ILE A 322 -1.01 0.43 -7.61
N THR A 323 -2.12 -0.04 -7.05
CA THR A 323 -3.15 -0.71 -7.83
C THR A 323 -3.90 0.30 -8.71
N ILE A 324 -3.78 0.15 -10.02
CA ILE A 324 -4.36 1.05 -11.02
C ILE A 324 -5.34 0.23 -11.87
N ASN A 325 -6.61 0.64 -11.90
CA ASN A 325 -7.68 -0.08 -12.60
C ASN A 325 -8.36 0.74 -13.70
N ASN A 326 -8.02 2.02 -13.86
CA ASN A 326 -8.55 2.89 -14.92
C ASN A 326 -7.56 3.99 -15.31
N PHE A 327 -7.82 4.65 -16.46
CA PHE A 327 -6.94 5.67 -17.03
C PHE A 327 -6.91 6.98 -16.24
N ASP A 328 -7.98 7.35 -15.55
CA ASP A 328 -8.03 8.61 -14.76
C ASP A 328 -7.13 8.48 -13.53
N ILE A 329 -7.23 7.38 -12.80
CA ILE A 329 -6.34 7.04 -11.68
C ILE A 329 -4.89 6.95 -12.15
N LEU A 330 -4.63 6.34 -13.32
CA LEU A 330 -3.30 6.28 -13.89
C LEU A 330 -2.70 7.67 -14.10
N LYS A 331 -3.44 8.55 -14.76
CA LYS A 331 -3.00 9.94 -15.03
C LYS A 331 -2.77 10.73 -13.74
N GLU A 332 -3.68 10.58 -12.77
CA GLU A 332 -3.57 11.21 -11.45
C GLU A 332 -2.24 10.83 -10.78
N TYR A 333 -1.96 9.54 -10.66
CA TYR A 333 -0.74 9.10 -9.98
C TYR A 333 0.54 9.42 -10.78
N VAL A 334 0.55 9.24 -12.10
CA VAL A 334 1.73 9.58 -12.92
C VAL A 334 2.07 11.07 -12.81
N SER A 335 1.06 11.95 -12.69
CA SER A 335 1.29 13.38 -12.52
C SER A 335 2.08 13.74 -11.24
N LEU A 336 2.03 12.87 -10.23
CA LEU A 336 2.75 13.05 -8.95
C LEU A 336 4.21 12.62 -9.01
N SER A 337 4.65 11.97 -10.09
CA SER A 337 6.04 11.53 -10.24
C SER A 337 7.02 12.71 -10.15
N GLY A 338 8.04 12.58 -9.32
CA GLY A 338 9.03 13.63 -9.08
C GLY A 338 8.53 14.78 -8.20
N GLU A 339 7.27 14.81 -7.80
CA GLU A 339 6.74 15.86 -6.93
C GLU A 339 7.22 15.70 -5.48
N ARG A 340 7.23 16.80 -4.72
CA ARG A 340 7.62 16.83 -3.31
C ARG A 340 6.50 17.41 -2.46
N LEU A 341 6.46 16.98 -1.22
CA LEU A 341 5.48 17.45 -0.24
C LEU A 341 5.74 18.94 0.08
N ALA A 342 4.72 19.78 -0.09
CA ALA A 342 4.78 21.17 0.30
C ALA A 342 4.45 21.34 1.79
N ILE A 343 4.92 22.44 2.41
CA ILE A 343 4.66 22.75 3.84
C ILE A 343 3.15 22.79 4.13
N SER A 344 2.34 23.34 3.22
CA SER A 344 0.88 23.34 3.36
C SER A 344 0.26 21.95 3.37
N GLU A 345 0.84 21.02 2.57
CA GLU A 345 0.41 19.64 2.51
C GLU A 345 0.83 18.84 3.75
N GLU A 346 1.97 19.17 4.37
CA GLU A 346 2.37 18.62 5.68
C GLU A 346 1.31 18.97 6.76
N GLY A 347 0.85 20.22 6.76
CA GLY A 347 -0.23 20.68 7.61
C GLY A 347 -1.53 19.90 7.40
N LEU A 348 -1.87 19.62 6.15
CA LEU A 348 -3.04 18.82 5.76
C LEU A 348 -2.92 17.38 6.30
N LEU A 349 -1.78 16.69 6.09
CA LEU A 349 -1.55 15.34 6.60
C LEU A 349 -1.54 15.27 8.12
N SER A 350 -0.96 16.27 8.77
CA SER A 350 -0.97 16.39 10.24
C SER A 350 -2.39 16.55 10.78
N GLY A 351 -3.18 17.43 10.17
CA GLY A 351 -4.58 17.62 10.52
C GLY A 351 -5.42 16.37 10.32
N TYR A 352 -5.21 15.65 9.21
CA TYR A 352 -5.87 14.38 8.97
C TYR A 352 -5.51 13.33 10.03
N LYS A 353 -4.21 13.20 10.36
CA LYS A 353 -3.74 12.32 11.41
C LYS A 353 -4.36 12.64 12.78
N GLN A 354 -4.51 13.94 13.09
CA GLN A 354 -5.17 14.41 14.32
C GLN A 354 -6.67 14.09 14.31
N SER A 355 -7.36 14.21 13.17
CA SER A 355 -8.80 13.91 13.04
C SER A 355 -9.12 12.44 13.37
N LEU A 356 -8.17 11.53 13.18
CA LEU A 356 -8.29 10.13 13.60
C LEU A 356 -8.36 9.99 15.15
N GLY A 357 -8.04 11.04 15.87
CA GLY A 357 -8.12 11.13 17.32
C GLY A 357 -7.00 10.39 18.06
N ARG A 358 -6.71 10.88 19.28
CA ARG A 358 -5.75 10.27 20.19
C ARG A 358 -6.23 8.95 20.79
N TYR A 359 -7.52 8.64 20.70
CA TYR A 359 -8.10 7.39 21.21
C TYR A 359 -8.03 6.24 20.22
N TYR A 360 -7.43 6.46 19.06
CA TYR A 360 -7.25 5.42 18.04
C TYR A 360 -5.82 4.88 18.06
N CYS A 361 -5.66 3.61 18.49
CA CYS A 361 -4.41 2.88 18.36
C CYS A 361 -4.23 2.44 16.90
N ARG A 362 -3.16 2.91 16.25
CA ARG A 362 -2.92 2.68 14.83
C ARG A 362 -2.75 1.20 14.53
N HIS A 363 -3.43 0.77 13.49
CA HIS A 363 -3.40 -0.61 13.04
C HIS A 363 -1.96 -1.07 12.73
N SER A 364 -1.58 -2.26 13.20
CA SER A 364 -0.26 -2.85 12.98
C SER A 364 0.93 -1.99 13.49
N CYS A 365 0.72 -1.06 14.41
CA CYS A 365 1.78 -0.17 14.90
C CYS A 365 2.78 -0.93 15.80
N GLY A 366 2.32 -1.49 16.94
CA GLY A 366 3.13 -2.29 17.86
C GLY A 366 4.35 -1.59 18.51
N ILE A 367 4.61 -0.28 18.25
CA ILE A 367 5.79 0.46 18.74
C ILE A 367 5.97 0.34 20.27
N CYS A 368 4.85 0.41 21.01
CA CYS A 368 4.88 0.41 22.47
C CYS A 368 4.99 -0.98 23.09
N GLU A 369 4.85 -2.06 22.32
CA GLU A 369 4.84 -3.43 22.85
C GLU A 369 6.20 -3.84 23.40
N SER A 370 7.29 -3.35 22.81
CA SER A 370 8.66 -3.60 23.30
C SER A 370 8.95 -3.03 24.71
N ALA A 371 8.14 -2.05 25.15
CA ALA A 371 8.25 -1.47 26.48
C ALA A 371 7.36 -2.17 27.53
N CYS A 372 6.56 -3.14 27.11
CA CYS A 372 5.65 -3.85 28.01
C CYS A 372 6.40 -4.95 28.77
N PRO A 373 6.59 -4.83 30.11
CA PRO A 373 7.32 -5.84 30.89
C PRO A 373 6.58 -7.18 30.96
N GLU A 374 5.27 -7.16 30.76
CA GLU A 374 4.39 -8.33 30.80
C GLU A 374 4.12 -8.93 29.41
N ASN A 375 4.76 -8.41 28.37
CA ASN A 375 4.55 -8.84 26.98
C ASN A 375 3.07 -8.88 26.54
N VAL A 376 2.25 -7.94 27.04
CA VAL A 376 0.86 -7.81 26.66
C VAL A 376 0.80 -7.37 25.18
N PRO A 377 0.05 -8.07 24.31
CA PRO A 377 -0.08 -7.70 22.89
C PRO A 377 -0.98 -6.47 22.75
N VAL A 378 -0.42 -5.31 23.05
CA VAL A 378 -1.15 -4.04 23.15
C VAL A 378 -1.93 -3.73 21.87
N ASN A 379 -1.29 -3.82 20.71
CA ASN A 379 -1.93 -3.48 19.44
C ASN A 379 -3.11 -4.41 19.12
N THR A 380 -2.94 -5.70 19.41
CA THR A 380 -3.97 -6.72 19.21
C THR A 380 -5.18 -6.46 20.10
N ILE A 381 -4.97 -6.22 21.41
CA ILE A 381 -6.07 -5.94 22.34
C ILE A 381 -6.76 -4.62 22.00
N MET A 382 -6.00 -3.59 21.65
CA MET A 382 -6.57 -2.31 21.21
C MET A 382 -7.38 -2.45 19.92
N ARG A 383 -7.03 -3.40 19.04
CA ARG A 383 -7.82 -3.74 17.87
C ARG A 383 -9.14 -4.40 18.25
N TYR A 384 -9.13 -5.34 19.20
CA TYR A 384 -10.37 -5.96 19.67
C TYR A 384 -11.25 -4.95 20.41
N ASN A 385 -10.67 -4.06 21.20
CA ASN A 385 -11.38 -2.94 21.81
C ASN A 385 -12.05 -2.01 20.77
N HIS A 386 -11.38 -1.80 19.64
CA HIS A 386 -11.95 -1.06 18.52
C HIS A 386 -13.13 -1.81 17.88
N TYR A 387 -13.03 -3.13 17.71
CA TYR A 387 -14.14 -3.94 17.21
C TYR A 387 -15.33 -3.87 18.17
N PHE A 388 -15.07 -3.93 19.47
CA PHE A 388 -16.11 -3.85 20.51
C PHE A 388 -16.80 -2.47 20.50
N ASN A 389 -16.03 -1.39 20.68
CA ASN A 389 -16.59 -0.06 20.92
C ASN A 389 -16.97 0.72 19.67
N ALA A 390 -16.22 0.57 18.57
CA ALA A 390 -16.38 1.41 17.39
C ALA A 390 -17.12 0.70 16.23
N GLN A 391 -17.12 -0.62 16.23
CA GLN A 391 -17.76 -1.41 15.17
C GLN A 391 -19.01 -2.16 15.61
N GLY A 392 -19.38 -2.13 16.89
CA GLY A 392 -20.52 -2.89 17.42
C GLY A 392 -20.39 -4.42 17.29
N ARG A 393 -19.14 -4.93 17.13
CA ARG A 393 -18.85 -6.36 16.97
C ARG A 393 -18.46 -6.98 18.31
N GLU A 394 -19.30 -6.76 19.32
CA GLU A 394 -19.00 -7.11 20.71
C GLU A 394 -18.69 -8.58 20.90
N LYS A 395 -19.59 -9.46 20.45
CA LYS A 395 -19.41 -10.91 20.57
C LYS A 395 -18.12 -11.39 19.91
N HIS A 396 -17.85 -10.94 18.70
CA HIS A 396 -16.62 -11.28 17.99
C HIS A 396 -15.36 -10.79 18.73
N ALA A 397 -15.39 -9.55 19.24
CA ALA A 397 -14.27 -9.00 20.00
C ALA A 397 -14.01 -9.78 21.29
N MET A 398 -15.07 -10.16 22.02
CA MET A 398 -14.99 -10.99 23.22
C MET A 398 -14.44 -12.38 22.92
N GLU A 399 -14.94 -13.06 21.88
CA GLU A 399 -14.44 -14.36 21.44
C GLU A 399 -12.92 -14.29 21.14
N LYS A 400 -12.49 -13.28 20.36
CA LYS A 400 -11.07 -13.08 20.02
C LYS A 400 -10.21 -12.77 21.24
N TYR A 401 -10.70 -11.92 22.14
CA TYR A 401 -9.98 -11.55 23.35
C TYR A 401 -9.79 -12.75 24.28
N ASN A 402 -10.84 -13.57 24.48
CA ASN A 402 -10.77 -14.71 25.38
C ASN A 402 -9.95 -15.87 24.78
N ALA A 403 -9.86 -15.96 23.46
CA ALA A 403 -9.03 -16.93 22.75
C ALA A 403 -7.52 -16.53 22.69
N LEU A 404 -7.11 -15.39 23.25
CA LEU A 404 -5.69 -15.02 23.31
C LEU A 404 -4.95 -15.99 24.23
N GLU A 405 -3.91 -16.61 23.68
CA GLU A 405 -2.95 -17.47 24.42
C GLU A 405 -1.83 -16.67 25.10
N THR A 406 -1.67 -15.40 24.71
CA THR A 406 -0.70 -14.45 25.24
C THR A 406 -1.23 -13.77 26.52
N PRO A 407 -0.37 -13.09 27.33
CA PRO A 407 -0.82 -12.31 28.46
C PRO A 407 -1.92 -11.32 28.07
N LYS A 408 -2.96 -11.22 28.86
CA LYS A 408 -4.10 -10.32 28.66
C LYS A 408 -3.91 -9.02 29.43
N ALA A 409 -4.82 -8.07 29.23
CA ALA A 409 -4.73 -6.76 29.87
C ALA A 409 -5.05 -6.75 31.38
N ASP A 410 -5.39 -7.90 31.97
CA ASP A 410 -5.40 -8.09 33.44
C ASP A 410 -4.05 -7.77 34.09
N LYS A 411 -2.93 -8.05 33.37
CA LYS A 411 -1.57 -7.70 33.78
C LYS A 411 -1.32 -6.19 33.88
N CYS A 412 -2.15 -5.40 33.23
CA CYS A 412 -2.01 -3.93 33.26
C CYS A 412 -2.46 -3.30 34.59
N ARG A 413 -3.18 -4.05 35.46
CA ARG A 413 -3.78 -3.49 36.69
C ARG A 413 -2.79 -2.70 37.57
N ASN A 414 -1.57 -3.21 37.73
CA ASN A 414 -0.53 -2.63 38.61
C ASN A 414 0.62 -2.05 37.77
N CYS A 415 0.47 -1.90 36.49
CA CYS A 415 1.52 -1.41 35.61
C CYS A 415 1.60 0.12 35.61
N SER A 416 2.79 0.68 35.47
CA SER A 416 3.02 2.14 35.39
C SER A 416 2.66 2.76 34.03
N GLY A 417 2.13 1.97 33.07
CA GLY A 417 1.72 2.46 31.75
C GLY A 417 2.90 2.83 30.84
N LEU A 418 3.98 2.05 30.85
CA LEU A 418 5.16 2.30 30.01
C LEU A 418 4.80 2.38 28.52
N CYS A 419 3.87 1.54 28.04
CA CYS A 419 3.34 1.58 26.68
C CYS A 419 2.73 2.93 26.31
N GLU A 420 2.04 3.59 27.25
CA GLU A 420 1.45 4.90 27.06
C GLU A 420 2.51 6.00 26.96
N LYS A 421 3.57 5.93 27.80
CA LYS A 421 4.66 6.91 27.79
C LYS A 421 5.45 6.91 26.49
N ILE A 422 5.59 5.74 25.85
CA ILE A 422 6.33 5.59 24.59
C ILE A 422 5.45 5.84 23.36
N CYS A 423 4.13 5.87 23.52
CA CYS A 423 3.22 6.04 22.39
C CYS A 423 3.44 7.38 21.68
N PRO A 424 3.92 7.40 20.41
CA PRO A 424 4.21 8.65 19.71
C PRO A 424 2.92 9.40 19.33
N TYR A 425 1.76 8.75 19.51
CA TYR A 425 0.45 9.31 19.15
C TYR A 425 -0.33 9.80 20.38
N GLY A 426 0.25 9.69 21.58
CA GLY A 426 -0.41 10.11 22.83
C GLY A 426 -1.70 9.36 23.12
N VAL A 427 -1.81 8.09 22.68
CA VAL A 427 -2.97 7.24 22.98
C VAL A 427 -2.95 6.86 24.44
N PRO A 428 -4.05 7.04 25.23
CA PRO A 428 -4.12 6.65 26.62
C PRO A 428 -4.28 5.12 26.75
N ILE A 429 -3.22 4.41 26.35
CA ILE A 429 -3.20 2.95 26.14
C ILE A 429 -3.55 2.21 27.42
N HIS A 430 -2.94 2.58 28.54
CA HIS A 430 -3.13 1.89 29.82
C HIS A 430 -4.60 1.87 30.23
N THR A 431 -5.25 3.05 30.23
CA THR A 431 -6.67 3.17 30.55
C THR A 431 -7.55 2.39 29.57
N MET A 432 -7.22 2.45 28.28
CA MET A 432 -7.97 1.75 27.24
C MET A 432 -7.83 0.23 27.33
N LEU A 433 -6.64 -0.29 27.70
CA LEU A 433 -6.43 -1.73 27.93
C LEU A 433 -7.22 -2.24 29.14
N MET A 434 -7.24 -1.48 30.23
CA MET A 434 -8.04 -1.81 31.41
C MET A 434 -9.54 -1.84 31.09
N THR A 435 -10.02 -0.86 30.32
CA THR A 435 -11.40 -0.82 29.86
C THR A 435 -11.71 -1.99 28.91
N ALA A 436 -10.80 -2.29 28.00
CA ALA A 436 -10.92 -3.41 27.07
C ALA A 436 -11.02 -4.75 27.83
N HIS A 437 -10.19 -4.96 28.85
CA HIS A 437 -10.27 -6.16 29.69
C HIS A 437 -11.63 -6.27 30.38
N LYS A 438 -12.07 -5.20 31.02
CA LYS A 438 -13.37 -5.16 31.70
C LYS A 438 -14.53 -5.49 30.78
N ASN A 439 -14.50 -5.01 29.55
CA ASN A 439 -15.60 -5.16 28.59
C ASN A 439 -15.59 -6.51 27.86
N MET A 440 -14.40 -7.10 27.63
CA MET A 440 -14.26 -8.27 26.76
C MET A 440 -13.91 -9.56 27.49
N SER A 441 -13.49 -9.52 28.77
CA SER A 441 -13.26 -10.74 29.56
C SER A 441 -14.57 -11.39 29.93
N ILE A 442 -14.63 -12.74 29.86
CA ILE A 442 -15.75 -13.58 30.32
C ILE A 442 -15.37 -14.17 31.65
#